data_999805218342a85881e40b898cf841e0
#
_entry.id   999805218342a85881e40b898cf841e0
#
_cell.length_a   1.000
_cell.length_b   1.000
_cell.length_c   1.000
_cell.angle_alpha   90.00
_cell.angle_beta   90.00
_cell.angle_gamma   90.00
#
_symmetry.space_group_name_H-M   'P 1'
#
loop_
_entity.id
_entity.type
_entity.pdbx_description
1 polymer ?
#
loop_
_entity_poly.entity_id
_entity_poly.type
_entity_poly.pdbx_seq_one_letter_code
_entity_poly.pdbx_strand_id
1 'polypeptide(L)'
;MKLALCDDNPNELRQIRDYLLRYNAQANWKGFASSEELLAAFRRDYFDIVLLDIEMEGMNGYQAAEELNKLPDIPLIIFITQSGAYIIRGYEVAFRYLKKPVEYPDFVRAVSAAVAKCSPKSIPVAGERGPILVRIRDITYIEVFSYKTIIHTSKEQYQVRTPLKEFEGTLWGNGFARPHNSFLVNLDFVDRIQKANLLLTDGTEIPISRNRKKLFDEALFHFLRR
;
A
#
# COMPACT_ATOMS: atom_id res chain seq x y z
N MET A 1 -3.76 4.69 -4.34
CA MET A 1 -3.63 3.25 -4.68
C MET A 1 -4.92 2.55 -4.34
N LYS A 2 -5.45 1.77 -5.26
CA LYS A 2 -6.72 1.05 -5.13
C LYS A 2 -6.53 -0.43 -5.42
N LEU A 3 -7.12 -1.29 -4.59
CA LEU A 3 -7.01 -2.74 -4.70
C LEU A 3 -8.34 -3.37 -5.12
N ALA A 4 -8.27 -4.43 -5.94
CA ALA A 4 -9.38 -5.33 -6.20
C ALA A 4 -9.14 -6.67 -5.51
N LEU A 5 -10.17 -7.23 -4.88
CA LEU A 5 -10.19 -8.58 -4.32
C LEU A 5 -11.23 -9.37 -5.11
N CYS A 6 -10.86 -10.47 -5.74
CA CYS A 6 -11.77 -11.28 -6.55
C CYS A 6 -11.69 -12.76 -6.16
N ASP A 7 -12.78 -13.29 -5.65
CA ASP A 7 -12.91 -14.68 -5.22
C ASP A 7 -14.40 -15.01 -5.14
N ASP A 8 -14.87 -16.12 -5.72
CA ASP A 8 -16.27 -16.55 -5.71
C ASP A 8 -16.68 -17.17 -4.36
N ASN A 9 -15.72 -17.54 -3.52
CA ASN A 9 -15.95 -18.00 -2.17
C ASN A 9 -16.03 -16.80 -1.18
N PRO A 10 -17.20 -16.47 -0.63
CA PRO A 10 -17.36 -15.30 0.24
C PRO A 10 -16.57 -15.39 1.56
N ASN A 11 -16.21 -16.59 2.02
CA ASN A 11 -15.39 -16.77 3.23
C ASN A 11 -13.93 -16.42 2.94
N GLU A 12 -13.39 -16.83 1.80
CA GLU A 12 -12.04 -16.52 1.37
C GLU A 12 -11.90 -15.03 1.05
N LEU A 13 -12.86 -14.46 0.34
CA LEU A 13 -12.91 -13.03 0.09
C LEU A 13 -12.92 -12.23 1.41
N ARG A 14 -13.67 -12.69 2.41
CA ARG A 14 -13.70 -12.07 3.75
C ARG A 14 -12.37 -12.19 4.46
N GLN A 15 -11.71 -13.34 4.42
CA GLN A 15 -10.39 -13.55 5.01
C GLN A 15 -9.35 -12.59 4.42
N ILE A 16 -9.27 -12.51 3.10
CA ILE A 16 -8.32 -11.63 2.40
C ILE A 16 -8.61 -10.15 2.70
N ARG A 17 -9.90 -9.77 2.75
CA ARG A 17 -10.32 -8.43 3.20
C ARG A 17 -9.82 -8.13 4.60
N ASP A 18 -10.02 -9.06 5.55
CA ASP A 18 -9.63 -8.85 6.94
C ASP A 18 -8.11 -8.75 7.08
N TYR A 19 -7.35 -9.51 6.29
CA TYR A 19 -5.90 -9.36 6.19
C TYR A 19 -5.49 -8.00 5.62
N LEU A 20 -6.18 -7.51 4.59
CA LEU A 20 -5.91 -6.20 4.01
C LEU A 20 -6.20 -5.07 5.00
N LEU A 21 -7.33 -5.14 5.72
CA LEU A 21 -7.69 -4.13 6.73
C LEU A 21 -6.78 -4.18 7.96
N ARG A 22 -6.28 -5.36 8.32
CA ARG A 22 -5.25 -5.51 9.36
C ARG A 22 -3.90 -4.93 8.91
N TYR A 23 -3.55 -5.10 7.63
CA TYR A 23 -2.33 -4.54 7.03
C TYR A 23 -2.43 -3.02 6.89
N ASN A 24 -3.57 -2.51 6.44
CA ASN A 24 -3.89 -1.09 6.37
C ASN A 24 -5.39 -0.83 6.56
N ALA A 25 -5.76 -0.33 7.74
CA ALA A 25 -7.16 -0.02 8.06
C ALA A 25 -7.82 1.05 7.15
N GLN A 26 -7.02 1.80 6.38
CA GLN A 26 -7.49 2.82 5.43
C GLN A 26 -7.31 2.39 3.97
N ALA A 27 -7.06 1.09 3.70
CA ALA A 27 -6.92 0.59 2.34
C ALA A 27 -8.16 0.91 1.50
N ASN A 28 -7.95 1.48 0.31
CA ASN A 28 -9.01 1.67 -0.67
C ASN A 28 -9.12 0.38 -1.50
N TRP A 29 -10.22 -0.34 -1.33
CA TRP A 29 -10.42 -1.63 -1.98
C TRP A 29 -11.85 -1.86 -2.42
N LYS A 30 -12.05 -2.81 -3.35
CA LYS A 30 -13.35 -3.30 -3.77
C LYS A 30 -13.33 -4.81 -3.97
N GLY A 31 -14.39 -5.50 -3.52
CA GLY A 31 -14.57 -6.94 -3.68
C GLY A 31 -15.42 -7.27 -4.90
N PHE A 32 -15.16 -8.43 -5.53
CA PHE A 32 -15.86 -9.00 -6.67
C PHE A 32 -16.05 -10.49 -6.45
N ALA A 33 -17.21 -11.02 -6.83
CA ALA A 33 -17.53 -12.43 -6.70
C ALA A 33 -17.30 -13.23 -8.01
N SER A 34 -16.89 -12.56 -9.09
CA SER A 34 -16.55 -13.23 -10.36
C SER A 34 -15.56 -12.42 -11.18
N SER A 35 -14.88 -13.09 -12.12
CA SER A 35 -14.00 -12.47 -13.10
C SER A 35 -14.72 -11.47 -13.98
N GLU A 36 -15.94 -11.76 -14.37
CA GLU A 36 -16.76 -10.91 -15.22
C GLU A 36 -17.11 -9.58 -14.52
N GLU A 37 -17.46 -9.63 -13.22
CA GLU A 37 -17.69 -8.43 -12.41
C GLU A 37 -16.42 -7.58 -12.29
N LEU A 38 -15.27 -8.23 -12.05
CA LEU A 38 -13.98 -7.56 -11.99
C LEU A 38 -13.66 -6.84 -13.30
N LEU A 39 -13.74 -7.53 -14.45
CA LEU A 39 -13.47 -6.94 -15.76
C LEU A 39 -14.44 -5.83 -16.13
N ALA A 40 -15.74 -5.98 -15.80
CA ALA A 40 -16.73 -4.93 -15.99
C ALA A 40 -16.42 -3.67 -15.16
N ALA A 41 -15.84 -3.86 -13.97
CA ALA A 41 -15.43 -2.74 -13.13
C ALA A 41 -14.25 -1.95 -13.72
N PHE A 42 -13.29 -2.61 -14.38
CA PHE A 42 -12.16 -1.94 -15.05
C PHE A 42 -12.58 -1.02 -16.21
N ARG A 43 -13.76 -1.19 -16.78
CA ARG A 43 -14.33 -0.28 -17.80
C ARG A 43 -14.73 1.10 -17.22
N ARG A 44 -14.89 1.21 -15.91
CA ARG A 44 -15.40 2.43 -15.22
C ARG A 44 -14.44 2.95 -14.16
N ASP A 45 -13.50 2.14 -13.75
CA ASP A 45 -12.61 2.39 -12.62
C ASP A 45 -11.26 1.71 -12.87
N TYR A 46 -10.24 2.10 -12.12
CA TYR A 46 -8.91 1.52 -12.22
C TYR A 46 -8.48 0.95 -10.87
N PHE A 47 -7.75 -0.18 -10.90
CA PHE A 47 -7.16 -0.80 -9.72
C PHE A 47 -5.67 -1.02 -9.97
N ASP A 48 -4.84 -0.63 -9.00
CA ASP A 48 -3.38 -0.76 -9.08
C ASP A 48 -2.91 -2.20 -8.83
N ILE A 49 -3.61 -2.90 -7.91
CA ILE A 49 -3.30 -4.27 -7.49
C ILE A 49 -4.58 -5.10 -7.50
N VAL A 50 -4.50 -6.30 -8.06
CA VAL A 50 -5.59 -7.28 -8.08
C VAL A 50 -5.15 -8.54 -7.33
N LEU A 51 -5.86 -8.89 -6.25
CA LEU A 51 -5.76 -10.20 -5.61
C LEU A 51 -6.87 -11.05 -6.21
N LEU A 52 -6.50 -12.13 -6.91
CA LEU A 52 -7.38 -12.86 -7.83
C LEU A 52 -7.30 -14.35 -7.57
N ASP A 53 -8.42 -14.96 -7.21
CA ASP A 53 -8.52 -16.42 -7.24
C ASP A 53 -8.46 -16.93 -8.68
N ILE A 54 -7.80 -18.07 -8.88
CA ILE A 54 -7.76 -18.73 -10.20
C ILE A 54 -8.97 -19.63 -10.39
N GLU A 55 -9.39 -20.33 -9.35
CA GLU A 55 -10.40 -21.38 -9.42
C GLU A 55 -11.79 -20.80 -9.11
N MET A 56 -12.41 -20.15 -10.09
CA MET A 56 -13.77 -19.59 -10.00
C MET A 56 -14.69 -20.18 -11.06
N GLU A 57 -16.01 -20.19 -10.77
CA GLU A 57 -17.03 -20.57 -11.76
C GLU A 57 -17.07 -19.58 -12.94
N GLY A 58 -17.34 -20.08 -14.14
CA GLY A 58 -17.39 -19.28 -15.37
C GLY A 58 -15.99 -18.96 -15.90
N MET A 59 -15.66 -17.68 -16.03
CA MET A 59 -14.33 -17.23 -16.41
C MET A 59 -13.37 -17.39 -15.23
N ASN A 60 -12.37 -18.24 -15.36
CA ASN A 60 -11.37 -18.42 -14.32
C ASN A 60 -10.43 -17.21 -14.20
N GLY A 61 -9.75 -17.09 -13.05
CA GLY A 61 -8.87 -15.95 -12.77
C GLY A 61 -7.68 -15.84 -13.74
N TYR A 62 -7.21 -16.94 -14.31
CA TYR A 62 -6.13 -16.89 -15.29
C TYR A 62 -6.58 -16.19 -16.58
N GLN A 63 -7.77 -16.54 -17.09
CA GLN A 63 -8.37 -15.88 -18.26
C GLN A 63 -8.63 -14.40 -18.00
N ALA A 64 -9.11 -14.06 -16.79
CA ALA A 64 -9.30 -12.66 -16.39
C ALA A 64 -7.97 -11.90 -16.38
N ALA A 65 -6.90 -12.50 -15.88
CA ALA A 65 -5.56 -11.90 -15.86
C ALA A 65 -5.03 -11.65 -17.28
N GLU A 66 -5.26 -12.56 -18.24
CA GLU A 66 -4.92 -12.36 -19.66
C GLU A 66 -5.64 -11.14 -20.25
N GLU A 67 -6.91 -10.95 -19.92
CA GLU A 67 -7.66 -9.76 -20.36
C GLU A 67 -7.15 -8.47 -19.69
N LEU A 68 -6.83 -8.51 -18.40
CA LEU A 68 -6.26 -7.38 -17.69
C LEU A 68 -4.88 -6.97 -18.22
N ASN A 69 -4.08 -7.93 -18.68
CA ASN A 69 -2.77 -7.66 -19.28
C ASN A 69 -2.83 -7.03 -20.69
N LYS A 70 -4.02 -6.95 -21.30
CA LYS A 70 -4.25 -6.23 -22.57
C LYS A 70 -4.57 -4.75 -22.36
N LEU A 71 -4.77 -4.32 -21.09
CA LEU A 71 -5.08 -2.93 -20.77
C LEU A 71 -3.85 -2.03 -20.95
N PRO A 72 -4.03 -0.75 -21.30
CA PRO A 72 -2.93 0.22 -21.40
C PRO A 72 -2.18 0.37 -20.07
N ASP A 73 -2.91 0.41 -18.96
CA ASP A 73 -2.39 0.45 -17.60
C ASP A 73 -2.64 -0.92 -16.96
N ILE A 74 -1.61 -1.76 -16.97
CA ILE A 74 -1.70 -3.13 -16.48
C ILE A 74 -1.60 -3.14 -14.95
N PRO A 75 -2.61 -3.68 -14.22
CA PRO A 75 -2.53 -3.81 -12.77
C PRO A 75 -1.50 -4.88 -12.37
N LEU A 76 -0.95 -4.78 -11.15
CA LEU A 76 -0.17 -5.88 -10.59
C LEU A 76 -1.11 -6.98 -10.08
N ILE A 77 -0.98 -8.18 -10.63
CA ILE A 77 -1.84 -9.31 -10.28
C ILE A 77 -1.13 -10.21 -9.28
N ILE A 78 -1.79 -10.50 -8.16
CA ILE A 78 -1.38 -11.50 -7.16
C ILE A 78 -2.43 -12.61 -7.23
N PHE A 79 -2.05 -13.78 -7.74
CA PHE A 79 -2.93 -14.93 -7.72
C PHE A 79 -3.02 -15.56 -6.32
N ILE A 80 -4.21 -16.03 -5.98
CA ILE A 80 -4.50 -16.81 -4.78
C ILE A 80 -5.08 -18.14 -5.26
N THR A 81 -4.43 -19.27 -5.01
CA THR A 81 -4.85 -20.56 -5.60
C THR A 81 -4.49 -21.76 -4.73
N GLN A 82 -5.26 -22.84 -4.81
CA GLN A 82 -4.92 -24.13 -4.21
C GLN A 82 -3.92 -24.91 -5.09
N SER A 83 -3.96 -24.73 -6.41
CA SER A 83 -3.21 -25.53 -7.36
C SER A 83 -1.82 -24.96 -7.68
N GLY A 84 -0.79 -25.77 -7.44
CA GLY A 84 0.58 -25.47 -7.88
C GLY A 84 0.79 -25.54 -9.40
N ALA A 85 -0.15 -26.15 -10.16
CA ALA A 85 -0.03 -26.32 -11.60
C ALA A 85 -0.06 -24.98 -12.39
N TYR A 86 -0.79 -24.00 -11.86
CA TYR A 86 -0.88 -22.66 -12.45
C TYR A 86 0.34 -21.78 -12.18
N ILE A 87 1.18 -22.13 -11.21
CA ILE A 87 2.41 -21.39 -10.92
C ILE A 87 3.35 -21.40 -12.11
N ILE A 88 3.46 -22.54 -12.83
CA ILE A 88 4.36 -22.71 -13.98
C ILE A 88 3.88 -21.94 -15.22
N ARG A 89 2.58 -21.92 -15.48
CA ARG A 89 1.98 -21.21 -16.63
C ARG A 89 1.82 -19.70 -16.43
N GLY A 90 1.68 -19.27 -15.19
CA GLY A 90 1.30 -17.90 -14.87
C GLY A 90 2.45 -16.92 -14.66
N TYR A 91 3.71 -17.34 -14.81
CA TYR A 91 4.89 -16.44 -14.68
C TYR A 91 4.86 -15.23 -15.63
N GLU A 92 4.11 -15.34 -16.73
CA GLU A 92 4.00 -14.27 -17.73
C GLU A 92 2.92 -13.23 -17.40
N VAL A 93 1.91 -13.59 -16.58
CA VAL A 93 0.72 -12.76 -16.37
C VAL A 93 0.57 -12.24 -14.93
N ALA A 94 1.29 -12.82 -13.96
CA ALA A 94 1.16 -12.45 -12.55
C ALA A 94 2.47 -11.94 -11.94
N PHE A 95 2.32 -11.00 -11.01
CA PHE A 95 3.43 -10.48 -10.23
C PHE A 95 3.86 -11.44 -9.12
N ARG A 96 2.88 -12.10 -8.45
CA ARG A 96 3.09 -13.01 -7.33
C ARG A 96 2.00 -14.05 -7.22
N TYR A 97 2.29 -15.09 -6.43
CA TYR A 97 1.36 -16.17 -6.08
C TYR A 97 1.26 -16.32 -4.56
N LEU A 98 0.05 -16.57 -4.08
CA LEU A 98 -0.27 -16.98 -2.72
C LEU A 98 -0.97 -18.34 -2.77
N LYS A 99 -0.43 -19.33 -2.06
CA LYS A 99 -1.04 -20.64 -1.96
C LYS A 99 -2.11 -20.63 -0.88
N LYS A 100 -3.29 -21.19 -1.16
CA LYS A 100 -4.33 -21.44 -0.16
C LYS A 100 -3.96 -22.67 0.70
N PRO A 101 -4.23 -22.67 2.01
CA PRO A 101 -4.75 -21.56 2.80
C PRO A 101 -3.72 -20.44 2.94
N VAL A 102 -4.18 -19.18 2.74
CA VAL A 102 -3.28 -18.02 2.79
C VAL A 102 -2.93 -17.71 4.24
N GLU A 103 -1.64 -17.70 4.56
CA GLU A 103 -1.14 -17.24 5.85
C GLU A 103 -0.89 -15.74 5.84
N TYR A 104 -1.21 -15.06 6.97
CA TYR A 104 -1.07 -13.61 7.06
C TYR A 104 0.36 -13.07 6.73
N PRO A 105 1.46 -13.72 7.19
CA PRO A 105 2.82 -13.30 6.83
C PRO A 105 3.10 -13.35 5.33
N ASP A 106 2.58 -14.36 4.61
CA ASP A 106 2.75 -14.49 3.17
C ASP A 106 1.95 -13.43 2.41
N PHE A 107 0.71 -13.18 2.85
CA PHE A 107 -0.11 -12.09 2.35
C PHE A 107 0.62 -10.75 2.48
N VAL A 108 1.14 -10.41 3.67
CA VAL A 108 1.88 -9.17 3.91
C VAL A 108 3.08 -9.05 2.97
N ARG A 109 3.86 -10.12 2.82
CA ARG A 109 5.04 -10.14 1.95
C ARG A 109 4.68 -9.89 0.48
N ALA A 110 3.62 -10.51 -0.02
CA ALA A 110 3.18 -10.34 -1.41
C ALA A 110 2.61 -8.94 -1.65
N VAL A 111 1.70 -8.46 -0.78
CA VAL A 111 1.06 -7.15 -0.92
C VAL A 111 2.08 -6.03 -0.73
N SER A 112 2.98 -6.10 0.26
CA SER A 112 4.03 -5.08 0.45
C SER A 112 4.91 -4.93 -0.78
N ALA A 113 5.30 -6.05 -1.42
CA ALA A 113 6.11 -6.01 -2.64
C ALA A 113 5.35 -5.37 -3.82
N ALA A 114 4.05 -5.66 -3.99
CA ALA A 114 3.22 -5.06 -5.02
C ALA A 114 3.03 -3.56 -4.77
N VAL A 115 2.73 -3.17 -3.53
CA VAL A 115 2.58 -1.78 -3.10
C VAL A 115 3.87 -1.00 -3.38
N ALA A 116 5.03 -1.52 -3.01
CA ALA A 116 6.32 -0.88 -3.28
C ALA A 116 6.59 -0.68 -4.78
N LYS A 117 6.12 -1.61 -5.64
CA LYS A 117 6.25 -1.50 -7.10
C LYS A 117 5.29 -0.48 -7.71
N CYS A 118 4.06 -0.36 -7.19
CA CYS A 118 3.06 0.62 -7.63
C CYS A 118 3.32 2.03 -7.06
N SER A 119 4.10 2.13 -6.00
CA SER A 119 4.29 3.41 -5.30
C SER A 119 5.07 4.42 -6.13
N PRO A 120 4.63 5.68 -6.17
CA PRO A 120 5.35 6.72 -6.87
C PRO A 120 6.74 6.93 -6.25
N LYS A 121 7.74 7.26 -7.08
CA LYS A 121 9.10 7.60 -6.61
C LYS A 121 9.23 9.05 -6.15
N SER A 122 8.29 9.91 -6.54
CA SER A 122 8.23 11.33 -6.21
C SER A 122 6.79 11.79 -6.08
N ILE A 123 6.57 12.80 -5.25
CA ILE A 123 5.26 13.47 -5.11
C ILE A 123 5.35 14.90 -5.64
N PRO A 124 4.34 15.39 -6.37
CA PRO A 124 4.26 16.79 -6.73
C PRO A 124 3.85 17.63 -5.51
N VAL A 125 4.56 18.69 -5.22
CA VAL A 125 4.20 19.69 -4.21
C VAL A 125 4.11 21.06 -4.84
N ALA A 126 3.18 21.90 -4.39
CA ALA A 126 3.05 23.26 -4.87
C ALA A 126 4.23 24.08 -4.33
N GLY A 127 5.10 24.57 -5.22
CA GLY A 127 6.16 25.53 -4.91
C GLY A 127 5.79 26.94 -5.34
N GLU A 128 6.55 27.93 -4.91
CA GLU A 128 6.32 29.35 -5.24
C GLU A 128 6.36 29.65 -6.75
N ARG A 129 7.16 28.88 -7.51
CA ARG A 129 7.39 29.03 -8.96
C ARG A 129 6.73 27.94 -9.81
N GLY A 130 5.81 27.15 -9.23
CA GLY A 130 5.16 26.01 -9.86
C GLY A 130 5.38 24.70 -9.12
N PRO A 131 4.84 23.56 -9.61
CA PRO A 131 4.95 22.27 -8.94
C PRO A 131 6.41 21.79 -8.91
N ILE A 132 6.83 21.31 -7.74
CA ILE A 132 8.15 20.70 -7.49
C ILE A 132 7.94 19.21 -7.28
N LEU A 133 8.78 18.36 -7.88
CA LEU A 133 8.78 16.92 -7.63
C LEU A 133 9.72 16.60 -6.48
N VAL A 134 9.16 16.26 -5.32
CA VAL A 134 9.91 15.84 -4.14
C VAL A 134 10.08 14.31 -4.17
N ARG A 135 11.31 13.83 -4.16
CA ARG A 135 11.59 12.39 -4.12
C ARG A 135 11.19 11.84 -2.76
N ILE A 136 10.38 10.79 -2.75
CA ILE A 136 9.84 10.19 -1.52
C ILE A 136 10.97 9.71 -0.60
N ARG A 137 12.04 9.14 -1.15
CA ARG A 137 13.20 8.69 -0.38
C ARG A 137 13.96 9.81 0.35
N ASP A 138 13.78 11.07 -0.08
CA ASP A 138 14.47 12.22 0.53
C ASP A 138 13.61 12.83 1.66
N ILE A 139 12.32 12.46 1.77
CA ILE A 139 11.41 12.94 2.82
C ILE A 139 11.74 12.22 4.13
N THR A 140 12.09 13.00 5.16
CA THR A 140 12.37 12.49 6.53
C THR A 140 11.09 12.36 7.34
N TYR A 141 10.27 13.41 7.35
CA TYR A 141 8.93 13.40 7.97
C TYR A 141 8.07 14.51 7.40
N ILE A 142 6.78 14.44 7.65
CA ILE A 142 5.80 15.48 7.32
C ILE A 142 5.07 15.84 8.60
N GLU A 143 4.92 17.15 8.88
CA GLU A 143 4.20 17.60 10.05
C GLU A 143 3.09 18.60 9.72
N VAL A 144 2.15 18.71 10.64
CA VAL A 144 1.18 19.82 10.67
C VAL A 144 1.55 20.74 11.82
N PHE A 145 1.93 21.96 11.46
CA PHE A 145 2.26 23.03 12.41
C PHE A 145 1.49 24.29 12.05
N SER A 146 0.78 24.89 13.01
CA SER A 146 -0.02 26.11 12.81
C SER A 146 -0.92 26.07 11.56
N TYR A 147 -1.68 24.96 11.39
CA TYR A 147 -2.59 24.70 10.25
C TYR A 147 -1.91 24.57 8.88
N LYS A 148 -0.59 24.46 8.84
CA LYS A 148 0.18 24.26 7.63
C LYS A 148 0.82 22.88 7.64
N THR A 149 0.83 22.21 6.51
CA THR A 149 1.57 20.96 6.32
C THR A 149 2.97 21.30 5.82
N ILE A 150 3.99 20.77 6.50
CA ILE A 150 5.40 20.99 6.17
C ILE A 150 6.02 19.63 5.86
N ILE A 151 6.59 19.50 4.67
CA ILE A 151 7.37 18.34 4.24
C ILE A 151 8.85 18.64 4.54
N HIS A 152 9.45 17.86 5.43
CA HIS A 152 10.87 17.93 5.73
C HIS A 152 11.62 16.91 4.89
N THR A 153 12.68 17.35 4.25
CA THR A 153 13.60 16.47 3.51
C THR A 153 15.00 16.59 4.08
N SER A 154 15.89 15.71 3.67
CA SER A 154 17.31 15.78 4.04
C SER A 154 18.02 17.09 3.60
N LYS A 155 17.41 17.92 2.76
CA LYS A 155 18.02 19.14 2.19
C LYS A 155 17.26 20.40 2.53
N GLU A 156 15.93 20.39 2.46
CA GLU A 156 15.08 21.55 2.55
C GLU A 156 13.67 21.21 3.03
N GLN A 157 12.86 22.22 3.27
CA GLN A 157 11.47 22.08 3.73
C GLN A 157 10.52 22.68 2.71
N TYR A 158 9.34 22.06 2.54
CA TYR A 158 8.29 22.54 1.66
C TYR A 158 7.01 22.75 2.44
N GLN A 159 6.49 23.97 2.44
CA GLN A 159 5.19 24.26 3.00
C GLN A 159 4.11 24.01 1.94
N VAL A 160 3.11 23.19 2.27
CA VAL A 160 2.04 22.80 1.35
C VAL A 160 0.66 22.97 1.99
N ARG A 161 -0.39 22.99 1.16
CA ARG A 161 -1.79 23.05 1.62
C ARG A 161 -2.44 21.68 1.74
N THR A 162 -1.81 20.63 1.20
CA THR A 162 -2.33 19.27 1.20
C THR A 162 -2.41 18.72 2.63
N PRO A 163 -3.55 18.20 3.07
CA PRO A 163 -3.70 17.64 4.41
C PRO A 163 -2.80 16.42 4.65
N LEU A 164 -2.32 16.23 5.88
CA LEU A 164 -1.47 15.09 6.25
C LEU A 164 -2.12 13.74 5.96
N LYS A 165 -3.45 13.63 6.02
CA LYS A 165 -4.19 12.41 5.69
C LYS A 165 -4.05 12.00 4.23
N GLU A 166 -3.94 12.94 3.30
CA GLU A 166 -3.72 12.65 1.88
C GLU A 166 -2.30 12.10 1.66
N PHE A 167 -1.30 12.66 2.36
CA PHE A 167 0.06 12.12 2.35
C PHE A 167 0.12 10.72 2.96
N GLU A 168 -0.61 10.44 4.05
CA GLU A 168 -0.71 9.11 4.64
C GLU A 168 -1.20 8.08 3.60
N GLY A 169 -2.19 8.43 2.77
CA GLY A 169 -2.69 7.60 1.67
C GLY A 169 -1.70 7.46 0.51
N THR A 170 -1.08 8.58 0.06
CA THR A 170 -0.16 8.60 -1.07
C THR A 170 1.16 7.89 -0.76
N LEU A 171 1.66 8.02 0.48
CA LEU A 171 2.93 7.45 0.93
C LEU A 171 2.76 6.07 1.57
N TRP A 172 1.52 5.52 1.57
CA TRP A 172 1.29 4.17 2.01
C TRP A 172 2.15 3.17 1.23
N GLY A 173 2.84 2.29 1.95
CA GLY A 173 3.76 1.31 1.36
C GLY A 173 5.17 1.81 1.04
N ASN A 174 5.43 3.11 1.17
CA ASN A 174 6.76 3.70 1.00
C ASN A 174 7.59 3.79 2.30
N GLY A 175 7.22 3.03 3.33
CA GLY A 175 7.95 3.06 4.60
C GLY A 175 7.54 4.18 5.55
N PHE A 176 6.40 4.84 5.31
CA PHE A 176 5.89 5.88 6.19
C PHE A 176 4.93 5.32 7.23
N ALA A 177 5.02 5.84 8.45
CA ALA A 177 4.10 5.53 9.56
C ALA A 177 3.69 6.81 10.28
N ARG A 178 2.50 6.79 10.90
CA ARG A 178 1.93 7.94 11.59
C ARG A 178 1.94 7.75 13.11
N PRO A 179 3.00 8.17 13.82
CA PRO A 179 3.12 8.01 15.27
C PRO A 179 2.23 8.99 16.07
N HIS A 180 1.87 10.12 15.44
CA HIS A 180 1.07 11.18 16.06
C HIS A 180 0.09 11.79 15.08
N ASN A 181 -0.97 12.43 15.56
CA ASN A 181 -1.96 13.06 14.67
C ASN A 181 -1.37 14.16 13.78
N SER A 182 -0.29 14.79 14.22
CA SER A 182 0.40 15.86 13.49
C SER A 182 1.65 15.42 12.75
N PHE A 183 2.04 14.14 12.79
CA PHE A 183 3.29 13.67 12.18
C PHE A 183 3.10 12.41 11.33
N LEU A 184 3.73 12.39 10.16
CA LEU A 184 3.91 11.22 9.30
C LEU A 184 5.42 11.06 9.07
N VAL A 185 6.00 9.93 9.45
CA VAL A 185 7.45 9.73 9.54
C VAL A 185 7.89 8.65 8.55
N ASN A 186 8.97 8.90 7.85
CA ASN A 186 9.66 7.89 7.06
C ASN A 186 10.53 7.02 8.00
N LEU A 187 10.20 5.74 8.07
CA LEU A 187 10.85 4.80 8.99
C LEU A 187 12.32 4.53 8.63
N ASP A 188 12.75 4.80 7.39
CA ASP A 188 14.16 4.72 6.99
C ASP A 188 15.06 5.74 7.74
N PHE A 189 14.48 6.82 8.28
CA PHE A 189 15.17 7.86 9.04
C PHE A 189 15.04 7.71 10.55
N VAL A 190 14.39 6.67 11.06
CA VAL A 190 14.29 6.41 12.50
C VAL A 190 15.58 5.79 13.01
N ASP A 191 16.30 6.50 13.91
CA ASP A 191 17.49 5.99 14.59
C ASP A 191 17.08 5.06 15.74
N ARG A 192 16.19 5.51 16.61
CA ARG A 192 15.73 4.73 17.77
C ARG A 192 14.38 5.18 18.31
N ILE A 193 13.78 4.31 19.12
CA ILE A 193 12.55 4.61 19.89
C ILE A 193 12.93 4.73 21.37
N GLN A 194 12.58 5.86 21.97
CA GLN A 194 12.84 6.13 23.38
C GLN A 194 11.52 6.45 24.10
N LYS A 195 11.07 5.55 25.01
CA LYS A 195 9.82 5.71 25.77
C LYS A 195 8.61 6.02 24.86
N ALA A 196 8.23 7.29 24.74
CA ALA A 196 7.09 7.75 23.95
C ALA A 196 7.50 8.64 22.77
N ASN A 197 8.77 8.66 22.38
CA ASN A 197 9.31 9.45 21.27
C ASN A 197 10.06 8.58 20.28
N LEU A 198 10.08 9.02 19.01
CA LEU A 198 11.01 8.60 17.99
C LEU A 198 12.15 9.58 17.94
N LEU A 199 13.38 9.09 17.85
CA LEU A 199 14.53 9.91 17.48
C LEU A 199 14.88 9.62 16.03
N LEU A 200 14.94 10.64 15.21
CA LEU A 200 15.37 10.54 13.80
C LEU A 200 16.90 10.66 13.70
N THR A 201 17.45 10.26 12.57
CA THR A 201 18.90 10.28 12.27
C THR A 201 19.52 11.68 12.29
N ASP A 202 18.71 12.72 12.13
CA ASP A 202 19.10 14.14 12.23
C ASP A 202 18.97 14.72 13.66
N GLY A 203 18.58 13.89 14.63
CA GLY A 203 18.35 14.30 16.01
C GLY A 203 16.95 14.83 16.30
N THR A 204 16.05 14.90 15.33
CA THR A 204 14.67 15.35 15.54
C THR A 204 13.91 14.34 16.41
N GLU A 205 13.23 14.84 17.45
CA GLU A 205 12.37 14.03 18.31
C GLU A 205 10.90 14.18 17.90
N ILE A 206 10.21 13.07 17.66
CA ILE A 206 8.80 13.03 17.28
C ILE A 206 8.00 12.20 18.30
N PRO A 207 6.92 12.76 18.87
CA PRO A 207 6.13 12.06 19.88
C PRO A 207 5.31 10.92 19.30
N ILE A 208 5.16 9.83 20.07
CA ILE A 208 4.22 8.74 19.79
C ILE A 208 2.98 8.95 20.69
N SER A 209 1.83 9.24 20.08
CA SER A 209 0.58 9.40 20.85
C SER A 209 0.03 8.04 21.29
N ARG A 210 -0.61 8.00 22.47
CA ARG A 210 -1.22 6.77 23.01
C ARG A 210 -2.21 6.12 22.03
N ASN A 211 -3.02 6.93 21.36
CA ASN A 211 -4.05 6.46 20.42
C ASN A 211 -3.47 5.91 19.11
N ARG A 212 -2.25 6.27 18.73
CA ARG A 212 -1.59 5.82 17.52
C ARG A 212 -0.57 4.72 17.75
N LYS A 213 -0.18 4.49 19.02
CA LYS A 213 0.93 3.57 19.35
C LYS A 213 0.74 2.19 18.77
N LYS A 214 -0.44 1.58 18.90
CA LYS A 214 -0.69 0.22 18.39
C LYS A 214 -0.50 0.14 16.87
N LEU A 215 -1.13 1.05 16.12
CA LEU A 215 -1.03 1.10 14.65
C LEU A 215 0.40 1.42 14.19
N PHE A 216 1.10 2.28 14.94
CA PHE A 216 2.50 2.60 14.66
C PHE A 216 3.42 1.39 14.91
N ASP A 217 3.26 0.67 16.02
CA ASP A 217 4.05 -0.52 16.35
C ASP A 217 3.83 -1.63 15.29
N GLU A 218 2.59 -1.80 14.80
CA GLU A 218 2.26 -2.72 13.69
C GLU A 218 2.96 -2.31 12.38
N ALA A 219 2.91 -1.03 12.02
CA ALA A 219 3.57 -0.52 10.82
C ALA A 219 5.10 -0.67 10.89
N LEU A 220 5.70 -0.37 12.04
CA LEU A 220 7.12 -0.57 12.28
C LEU A 220 7.53 -2.04 12.19
N PHE A 221 6.75 -2.93 12.79
CA PHE A 221 7.01 -4.38 12.71
C PHE A 221 6.98 -4.88 11.27
N HIS A 222 6.03 -4.40 10.46
CA HIS A 222 5.98 -4.72 9.03
C HIS A 222 7.17 -4.15 8.26
N PHE A 223 7.59 -2.93 8.59
CA PHE A 223 8.75 -2.30 7.98
C PHE A 223 10.05 -3.09 8.24
N LEU A 224 10.29 -3.54 9.48
CA LEU A 224 11.49 -4.29 9.86
C LEU A 224 11.56 -5.71 9.26
N ARG A 225 10.47 -6.22 8.70
CA ARG A 225 10.41 -7.56 8.07
C ARG A 225 10.45 -7.54 6.53
N ARG A 226 10.64 -6.37 5.93
CA ARG A 226 10.87 -6.22 4.47
C ARG A 226 12.27 -6.73 4.08
#